data_b7f246954577311ffa71648e0d886aa8
#
_entry.id   b7f246954577311ffa71648e0d886aa8
#
_cell.length_a   1.000
_cell.length_b   1.000
_cell.length_c   1.000
_cell.angle_alpha   90.00
_cell.angle_beta   90.00
_cell.angle_gamma   90.00
#
_symmetry.space_group_name_H-M   'P 1'
#
loop_
_entity.id
_entity.type
_entity.pdbx_description
1 polymer ?
#
loop_
_entity_poly.entity_id
_entity_poly.type
_entity_poly.pdbx_seq_one_letter_code
_entity_poly.pdbx_strand_id
1 'polypeptide(L)'
;MFKRDLRVRDHGALARACDAASRSGDAVVCVYVVEPTLIGSAEWDARHSAFIGDCLEDLDRSLAALGSGLTILRGELPAALDDLAMRLSGVGGIAGLWSHQETGGELTFERDKRVARWAKARGVMWVQTPQNGVVRGLRDRDGWARRWDERMAESPWPVPARVPCVSGRVAGWEFGPRVWLHGWGAGERSAAEACEWSRAWQRGGESRAEETLASFLHHRGENYRREMSTPVAGFDACSRLSAHLAWGSISIRSVARAVEHRREALLRGPRGGASARWLESLASFQSRLRWHCHFMQKLESEPEIERRNMHRGYDGLRC
;
A
#
# COMPACT_ATOMS: atom_id res chain seq x y z
N MET A 1 4.45 -3.25 -11.24
CA MET A 1 3.01 -2.85 -11.17
C MET A 1 2.67 -2.53 -9.72
N PHE A 2 2.27 -1.29 -9.48
CA PHE A 2 1.77 -0.81 -8.19
C PHE A 2 0.29 -1.13 -8.03
N LYS A 3 -0.14 -1.38 -6.79
CA LYS A 3 -1.53 -1.65 -6.42
C LYS A 3 -1.87 -0.92 -5.11
N ARG A 4 -1.80 -1.61 -3.97
CA ARG A 4 -1.93 -1.04 -2.62
C ARG A 4 -0.55 -0.89 -1.95
N ASP A 5 0.39 -0.27 -2.66
CA ASP A 5 1.80 -0.15 -2.29
C ASP A 5 2.43 1.13 -2.84
N LEU A 6 1.69 2.25 -2.73
CA LEU A 6 1.96 3.53 -3.39
C LEU A 6 3.10 4.30 -2.71
N ARG A 7 4.31 3.74 -2.77
CA ARG A 7 5.54 4.27 -2.17
C ARG A 7 6.78 3.75 -2.90
N VAL A 8 7.94 4.34 -2.64
CA VAL A 8 9.25 3.83 -3.11
C VAL A 8 10.07 3.19 -1.98
N ARG A 9 9.89 3.60 -0.72
CA ARG A 9 10.62 3.07 0.43
C ARG A 9 10.06 1.73 0.86
N ASP A 10 10.95 0.83 1.27
CA ASP A 10 10.59 -0.54 1.66
C ASP A 10 9.66 -1.23 0.65
N HIS A 11 10.01 -1.10 -0.64
CA HIS A 11 9.22 -1.61 -1.75
C HIS A 11 9.91 -2.76 -2.45
N GLY A 12 9.71 -3.98 -1.96
CA GLY A 12 10.40 -5.17 -2.44
C GLY A 12 10.18 -5.48 -3.92
N ALA A 13 8.98 -5.24 -4.45
CA ALA A 13 8.71 -5.47 -5.86
C ALA A 13 9.49 -4.50 -6.76
N LEU A 14 9.58 -3.21 -6.41
CA LEU A 14 10.36 -2.22 -7.14
C LEU A 14 11.86 -2.54 -7.08
N ALA A 15 12.38 -2.80 -5.88
CA ALA A 15 13.79 -3.13 -5.70
C ALA A 15 14.21 -4.34 -6.54
N ARG A 16 13.41 -5.42 -6.52
CA ARG A 16 13.67 -6.64 -7.30
C ARG A 16 13.52 -6.43 -8.81
N ALA A 17 12.57 -5.60 -9.25
CA ALA A 17 12.42 -5.25 -10.65
C ALA A 17 13.66 -4.48 -11.16
N CYS A 18 14.11 -3.48 -10.41
CA CYS A 18 15.30 -2.71 -10.76
C CYS A 18 16.58 -3.57 -10.78
N ASP A 19 16.72 -4.47 -9.81
CA ASP A 19 17.85 -5.40 -9.74
C ASP A 19 17.84 -6.39 -10.93
N ALA A 20 16.68 -6.93 -11.28
CA ALA A 20 16.54 -7.81 -12.46
C ALA A 20 16.87 -7.06 -13.75
N ALA A 21 16.28 -5.88 -13.96
CA ALA A 21 16.51 -5.07 -15.15
C ALA A 21 17.99 -4.65 -15.29
N SER A 22 18.64 -4.29 -14.17
CA SER A 22 20.06 -3.92 -14.19
C SER A 22 20.96 -5.10 -14.60
N ARG A 23 20.59 -6.34 -14.27
CA ARG A 23 21.36 -7.54 -14.66
C ARG A 23 21.14 -7.95 -16.10
N SER A 24 19.94 -7.77 -16.64
CA SER A 24 19.61 -8.15 -18.02
C SER A 24 19.85 -7.05 -19.04
N GLY A 25 20.09 -5.80 -18.61
CA GLY A 25 20.12 -4.64 -19.48
C GLY A 25 18.75 -4.14 -19.93
N ASP A 26 17.70 -4.62 -19.26
CA ASP A 26 16.32 -4.22 -19.53
C ASP A 26 15.96 -2.89 -18.86
N ALA A 27 14.75 -2.40 -19.16
CA ALA A 27 14.16 -1.23 -18.54
C ALA A 27 12.95 -1.59 -17.68
N VAL A 28 12.67 -0.78 -16.67
CA VAL A 28 11.49 -0.90 -15.80
C VAL A 28 10.45 0.12 -16.19
N VAL A 29 9.23 -0.33 -16.44
CA VAL A 29 8.05 0.53 -16.58
C VAL A 29 7.25 0.45 -15.28
N CYS A 30 7.19 1.56 -14.54
CA CYS A 30 6.40 1.67 -13.33
C CYS A 30 4.94 1.94 -13.69
N VAL A 31 4.02 1.00 -13.41
CA VAL A 31 2.62 1.10 -13.81
C VAL A 31 1.67 1.03 -12.63
N TYR A 32 0.61 1.84 -12.70
CA TYR A 32 -0.60 1.72 -11.90
C TYR A 32 -1.80 1.58 -12.84
N VAL A 33 -2.75 0.69 -12.53
CA VAL A 33 -3.94 0.48 -13.36
C VAL A 33 -5.18 0.98 -12.64
N VAL A 34 -5.89 1.88 -13.28
CA VAL A 34 -7.21 2.36 -12.85
C VAL A 34 -8.26 1.42 -13.42
N GLU A 35 -8.82 0.59 -12.55
CA GLU A 35 -9.78 -0.44 -12.93
C GLU A 35 -11.22 0.05 -12.70
N PRO A 36 -12.04 0.24 -13.77
CA PRO A 36 -13.42 0.72 -13.65
C PRO A 36 -14.28 -0.13 -12.72
N THR A 37 -14.10 -1.46 -12.73
CA THR A 37 -14.83 -2.37 -11.84
C THR A 37 -14.53 -2.11 -10.36
N LEU A 38 -13.29 -1.77 -10.00
CA LEU A 38 -12.95 -1.42 -8.62
C LEU A 38 -13.60 -0.09 -8.20
N ILE A 39 -13.51 0.93 -9.08
CA ILE A 39 -14.07 2.27 -8.82
C ILE A 39 -15.60 2.21 -8.74
N GLY A 40 -16.25 1.38 -9.53
CA GLY A 40 -17.70 1.18 -9.51
C GLY A 40 -18.19 0.23 -8.43
N SER A 41 -17.31 -0.35 -7.61
CA SER A 41 -17.71 -1.28 -6.56
C SER A 41 -18.34 -0.56 -5.36
N ALA A 42 -19.16 -1.28 -4.59
CA ALA A 42 -19.76 -0.77 -3.36
C ALA A 42 -18.73 -0.44 -2.26
N GLU A 43 -17.51 -0.92 -2.41
CA GLU A 43 -16.40 -0.66 -1.47
C GLU A 43 -15.65 0.63 -1.79
N TRP A 44 -15.94 1.28 -2.91
CA TRP A 44 -15.25 2.48 -3.36
C TRP A 44 -16.03 3.74 -2.96
N ASP A 45 -15.28 4.78 -2.62
CA ASP A 45 -15.80 6.09 -2.25
C ASP A 45 -14.95 7.19 -2.90
N ALA A 46 -15.53 8.36 -3.14
CA ALA A 46 -14.82 9.51 -3.71
C ALA A 46 -13.58 9.91 -2.88
N ARG A 47 -13.62 9.71 -1.55
CA ARG A 47 -12.48 9.93 -0.66
C ARG A 47 -11.31 9.01 -0.98
N HIS A 48 -11.58 7.77 -1.41
CA HIS A 48 -10.52 6.86 -1.85
C HIS A 48 -9.85 7.39 -3.12
N SER A 49 -10.64 7.87 -4.09
CA SER A 49 -10.12 8.47 -5.32
C SER A 49 -9.22 9.69 -5.02
N ALA A 50 -9.66 10.58 -4.14
CA ALA A 50 -8.88 11.76 -3.75
C ALA A 50 -7.56 11.37 -3.06
N PHE A 51 -7.62 10.45 -2.09
CA PHE A 51 -6.44 9.98 -1.35
C PHE A 51 -5.45 9.25 -2.27
N ILE A 52 -5.93 8.39 -3.17
CA ILE A 52 -5.09 7.69 -4.15
C ILE A 52 -4.48 8.68 -5.13
N GLY A 53 -5.23 9.68 -5.60
CA GLY A 53 -4.70 10.73 -6.46
C GLY A 53 -3.49 11.42 -5.83
N ASP A 54 -3.59 11.83 -4.57
CA ASP A 54 -2.45 12.38 -3.82
C ASP A 54 -1.28 11.39 -3.72
N CYS A 55 -1.57 10.10 -3.48
CA CYS A 55 -0.53 9.06 -3.42
C CYS A 55 0.17 8.86 -4.77
N LEU A 56 -0.56 8.89 -5.87
CA LEU A 56 0.02 8.73 -7.22
C LEU A 56 0.86 9.93 -7.62
N GLU A 57 0.46 11.16 -7.26
CA GLU A 57 1.26 12.36 -7.47
C GLU A 57 2.57 12.35 -6.68
N ASP A 58 2.52 11.89 -5.44
CA ASP A 58 3.71 11.77 -4.58
C ASP A 58 4.65 10.66 -5.06
N LEU A 59 4.07 9.51 -5.47
CA LEU A 59 4.81 8.39 -6.04
C LEU A 59 5.50 8.78 -7.35
N ASP A 60 4.81 9.50 -8.25
CA ASP A 60 5.38 9.96 -9.51
C ASP A 60 6.57 10.90 -9.27
N ARG A 61 6.45 11.85 -8.33
CA ARG A 61 7.57 12.73 -7.93
C ARG A 61 8.75 11.92 -7.37
N SER A 62 8.47 10.90 -6.56
CA SER A 62 9.49 10.02 -5.99
C SER A 62 10.19 9.20 -7.07
N LEU A 63 9.44 8.68 -8.04
CA LEU A 63 10.00 7.95 -9.20
C LEU A 63 10.78 8.87 -10.13
N ALA A 64 10.34 10.12 -10.32
CA ALA A 64 11.07 11.13 -11.10
C ALA A 64 12.44 11.43 -10.50
N ALA A 65 12.53 11.53 -9.18
CA ALA A 65 13.81 11.68 -8.49
C ALA A 65 14.74 10.46 -8.67
N LEU A 66 14.20 9.29 -8.98
CA LEU A 66 14.95 8.06 -9.30
C LEU A 66 15.20 7.88 -10.81
N GLY A 67 14.89 8.90 -11.62
CA GLY A 67 15.11 8.90 -13.07
C GLY A 67 14.05 8.13 -13.88
N SER A 68 12.85 7.94 -13.33
CA SER A 68 11.72 7.28 -13.98
C SER A 68 10.44 8.12 -13.87
N GLY A 69 9.29 7.55 -14.12
CA GLY A 69 7.98 8.14 -13.92
C GLY A 69 6.92 7.06 -13.75
N LEU A 70 5.72 7.47 -13.34
CA LEU A 70 4.59 6.58 -13.16
C LEU A 70 3.72 6.58 -14.42
N THR A 71 3.60 5.43 -15.06
CA THR A 71 2.65 5.21 -16.16
C THR A 71 1.33 4.74 -15.60
N ILE A 72 0.24 5.41 -15.96
CA ILE A 72 -1.07 5.02 -15.51
C ILE A 72 -1.89 4.51 -16.69
N LEU A 73 -2.43 3.33 -16.53
CA LEU A 73 -3.30 2.66 -17.47
C LEU A 73 -4.74 2.75 -16.97
N ARG A 74 -5.69 2.83 -17.88
CA ARG A 74 -7.12 2.71 -17.56
C ARG A 74 -7.68 1.49 -18.26
N GLY A 75 -8.33 0.63 -17.50
CA GLY A 75 -8.94 -0.60 -18.02
C GLY A 75 -8.90 -1.72 -17.00
N GLU A 76 -9.50 -2.84 -17.34
CA GLU A 76 -9.50 -4.02 -16.48
C GLU A 76 -8.19 -4.81 -16.63
N LEU A 77 -7.68 -5.35 -15.54
CA LEU A 77 -6.61 -6.35 -15.58
C LEU A 77 -7.18 -7.74 -15.95
N PRO A 78 -6.55 -8.50 -16.89
CA PRO A 78 -5.23 -8.22 -17.49
C PRO A 78 -5.27 -7.46 -18.83
N ALA A 79 -6.41 -7.07 -19.37
CA ALA A 79 -6.51 -6.41 -20.69
C ALA A 79 -5.61 -5.16 -20.80
N ALA A 80 -5.53 -4.35 -19.74
CA ALA A 80 -4.62 -3.20 -19.70
C ALA A 80 -3.14 -3.58 -19.85
N LEU A 81 -2.75 -4.79 -19.42
CA LEU A 81 -1.39 -5.31 -19.66
C LEU A 81 -1.20 -5.80 -21.11
N ASP A 82 -2.26 -6.25 -21.78
CA ASP A 82 -2.20 -6.58 -23.21
C ASP A 82 -1.97 -5.31 -24.05
N ASP A 83 -2.67 -4.23 -23.72
CA ASP A 83 -2.47 -2.94 -24.37
C ASP A 83 -1.04 -2.41 -24.14
N LEU A 84 -0.53 -2.55 -22.92
CA LEU A 84 0.85 -2.19 -22.63
C LEU A 84 1.84 -3.06 -23.40
N ALA A 85 1.64 -4.38 -23.43
CA ALA A 85 2.51 -5.30 -24.17
C ALA A 85 2.56 -4.98 -25.66
N MET A 86 1.40 -4.66 -26.25
CA MET A 86 1.29 -4.24 -27.65
C MET A 86 2.10 -2.96 -27.92
N ARG A 87 2.00 -1.96 -27.05
CA ARG A 87 2.75 -0.71 -27.16
C ARG A 87 4.26 -0.89 -27.00
N LEU A 88 4.67 -1.86 -26.18
CA LEU A 88 6.09 -2.20 -25.94
C LEU A 88 6.64 -3.21 -26.98
N SER A 89 5.84 -3.71 -27.92
CA SER A 89 6.26 -4.74 -28.88
C SER A 89 7.50 -4.35 -29.70
N GLY A 90 7.62 -3.05 -30.06
CA GLY A 90 8.77 -2.52 -30.81
C GLY A 90 10.09 -2.44 -30.00
N VAL A 91 10.05 -2.68 -28.68
CA VAL A 91 11.23 -2.65 -27.80
C VAL A 91 11.37 -3.94 -26.97
N GLY A 92 10.79 -5.04 -27.43
CA GLY A 92 10.95 -6.37 -26.82
C GLY A 92 9.77 -6.83 -25.95
N GLY A 93 8.74 -5.99 -25.76
CA GLY A 93 7.54 -6.35 -25.01
C GLY A 93 7.74 -6.39 -23.49
N ILE A 94 7.00 -7.27 -22.80
CA ILE A 94 7.05 -7.45 -21.34
C ILE A 94 7.79 -8.73 -21.02
N ALA A 95 9.01 -8.63 -20.54
CA ALA A 95 9.82 -9.77 -20.11
C ALA A 95 9.37 -10.35 -18.75
N GLY A 96 8.90 -9.50 -17.86
CA GLY A 96 8.42 -9.92 -16.54
C GLY A 96 7.55 -8.87 -15.85
N LEU A 97 6.82 -9.34 -14.84
CA LEU A 97 5.94 -8.52 -14.01
C LEU A 97 6.36 -8.68 -12.54
N TRP A 98 6.54 -7.56 -11.85
CA TRP A 98 6.83 -7.51 -10.41
C TRP A 98 5.72 -6.74 -9.69
N SER A 99 5.19 -7.30 -8.62
CA SER A 99 4.21 -6.64 -7.76
C SER A 99 4.29 -7.17 -6.34
N HIS A 100 3.62 -6.51 -5.40
CA HIS A 100 3.37 -7.14 -4.13
C HIS A 100 2.21 -8.15 -4.23
N GLN A 101 2.20 -9.10 -3.29
CA GLN A 101 1.09 -10.04 -3.14
C GLN A 101 -0.20 -9.28 -2.85
N GLU A 102 -1.30 -9.72 -3.44
CA GLU A 102 -2.63 -9.23 -3.08
C GLU A 102 -3.10 -9.88 -1.78
N THR A 103 -3.55 -9.06 -0.86
CA THR A 103 -4.06 -9.47 0.46
C THR A 103 -5.38 -8.76 0.81
N GLY A 104 -6.04 -8.20 -0.19
CA GLY A 104 -7.35 -7.55 -0.09
C GLY A 104 -8.53 -8.53 -0.25
N GLY A 105 -9.71 -7.98 -0.52
CA GLY A 105 -10.94 -8.71 -0.70
C GLY A 105 -11.01 -9.55 -1.98
N GLU A 106 -12.11 -10.28 -2.13
CA GLU A 106 -12.33 -11.24 -3.21
C GLU A 106 -12.17 -10.62 -4.60
N LEU A 107 -12.67 -9.41 -4.81
CA LEU A 107 -12.61 -8.73 -6.10
C LEU A 107 -11.18 -8.56 -6.61
N THR A 108 -10.28 -8.08 -5.75
CA THR A 108 -8.86 -7.88 -6.09
C THR A 108 -8.08 -9.19 -6.13
N PHE A 109 -8.48 -10.16 -5.34
CA PHE A 109 -7.88 -11.50 -5.34
C PHE A 109 -8.20 -12.26 -6.64
N GLU A 110 -9.44 -12.25 -7.10
CA GLU A 110 -9.85 -12.84 -8.38
C GLU A 110 -9.20 -12.13 -9.58
N ARG A 111 -9.02 -10.81 -9.49
CA ARG A 111 -8.24 -10.06 -10.46
C ARG A 111 -6.81 -10.62 -10.57
N ASP A 112 -6.11 -10.80 -9.45
CA ASP A 112 -4.74 -11.32 -9.44
C ASP A 112 -4.68 -12.76 -9.98
N LYS A 113 -5.70 -13.60 -9.75
CA LYS A 113 -5.80 -14.92 -10.41
C LYS A 113 -5.92 -14.80 -11.95
N ARG A 114 -6.65 -13.80 -12.46
CA ARG A 114 -6.73 -13.55 -13.92
C ARG A 114 -5.37 -13.12 -14.46
N VAL A 115 -4.65 -12.23 -13.75
CA VAL A 115 -3.29 -11.81 -14.12
C VAL A 115 -2.32 -12.99 -14.09
N ALA A 116 -2.42 -13.89 -13.12
CA ALA A 116 -1.57 -15.10 -13.06
C ALA A 116 -1.78 -16.01 -14.29
N ARG A 117 -3.03 -16.22 -14.68
CA ARG A 117 -3.36 -17.01 -15.89
C ARG A 117 -2.84 -16.33 -17.16
N TRP A 118 -3.00 -15.02 -17.26
CA TRP A 118 -2.50 -14.20 -18.36
C TRP A 118 -0.96 -14.31 -18.47
N ALA A 119 -0.25 -14.12 -17.37
CA ALA A 119 1.21 -14.19 -17.34
C ALA A 119 1.70 -15.57 -17.79
N LYS A 120 1.09 -16.64 -17.25
CA LYS A 120 1.41 -18.02 -17.65
C LYS A 120 1.16 -18.26 -19.15
N ALA A 121 0.03 -17.82 -19.68
CA ALA A 121 -0.33 -18.01 -21.09
C ALA A 121 0.62 -17.28 -22.05
N ARG A 122 1.24 -16.17 -21.60
CA ARG A 122 2.18 -15.37 -22.41
C ARG A 122 3.64 -15.64 -22.13
N GLY A 123 3.97 -16.58 -21.24
CA GLY A 123 5.35 -16.84 -20.84
C GLY A 123 6.00 -15.69 -20.06
N VAL A 124 5.20 -14.77 -19.50
CA VAL A 124 5.67 -13.65 -18.69
C VAL A 124 5.92 -14.14 -17.26
N MET A 125 7.14 -13.98 -16.78
CA MET A 125 7.46 -14.28 -15.38
C MET A 125 6.76 -13.27 -14.46
N TRP A 126 5.95 -13.75 -13.50
CA TRP A 126 5.34 -12.88 -12.48
C TRP A 126 5.91 -13.13 -11.10
N VAL A 127 6.64 -12.16 -10.59
CA VAL A 127 7.27 -12.20 -9.26
C VAL A 127 6.42 -11.41 -8.27
N GLN A 128 5.88 -12.09 -7.27
CA GLN A 128 5.12 -11.46 -6.20
C GLN A 128 5.94 -11.42 -4.90
N THR A 129 6.03 -10.23 -4.29
CA THR A 129 6.76 -10.00 -3.04
C THR A 129 5.76 -9.74 -1.91
N PRO A 130 5.88 -10.38 -0.74
CA PRO A 130 5.06 -10.02 0.42
C PRO A 130 5.33 -8.57 0.85
N GLN A 131 4.29 -7.82 1.26
CA GLN A 131 4.45 -6.44 1.74
C GLN A 131 4.04 -6.22 3.20
N ASN A 132 3.31 -7.16 3.78
CA ASN A 132 2.78 -7.06 5.15
C ASN A 132 3.00 -8.37 5.91
N GLY A 133 2.37 -8.55 7.06
CA GLY A 133 2.49 -9.74 7.89
C GLY A 133 1.59 -10.91 7.50
N VAL A 134 0.91 -10.84 6.34
CA VAL A 134 0.09 -11.94 5.85
C VAL A 134 0.96 -13.02 5.22
N VAL A 135 0.67 -14.26 5.55
CA VAL A 135 1.30 -15.45 4.96
C VAL A 135 0.27 -16.15 4.06
N ARG A 136 0.51 -16.12 2.75
CA ARG A 136 -0.39 -16.71 1.75
C ARG A 136 -0.44 -18.22 1.88
N GLY A 137 -1.66 -18.79 1.81
CA GLY A 137 -1.86 -20.23 1.86
C GLY A 137 -1.53 -20.87 3.22
N LEU A 138 -1.56 -20.11 4.29
CA LEU A 138 -1.30 -20.63 5.64
C LEU A 138 -2.45 -21.55 6.08
N ARG A 139 -2.12 -22.82 6.31
CA ARG A 139 -3.12 -23.83 6.71
C ARG A 139 -3.53 -23.71 8.16
N ASP A 140 -2.58 -23.34 9.01
CA ASP A 140 -2.76 -23.20 10.45
C ASP A 140 -2.19 -21.84 10.90
N ARG A 141 -2.96 -21.13 11.72
CA ARG A 141 -2.55 -19.82 12.26
C ARG A 141 -1.71 -19.93 13.53
N ASP A 142 -1.50 -21.14 14.05
CA ASP A 142 -0.59 -21.34 15.17
C ASP A 142 0.83 -20.92 14.76
N GLY A 143 1.47 -20.14 15.62
CA GLY A 143 2.77 -19.57 15.32
C GLY A 143 2.79 -18.39 14.33
N TRP A 144 1.62 -17.93 13.81
CA TRP A 144 1.58 -16.77 12.93
C TRP A 144 2.16 -15.50 13.57
N ALA A 145 1.91 -15.28 14.86
CA ALA A 145 2.43 -14.12 15.59
C ALA A 145 3.96 -14.05 15.55
N ARG A 146 4.64 -15.20 15.70
CA ARG A 146 6.11 -15.29 15.57
C ARG A 146 6.57 -14.92 14.17
N ARG A 147 5.91 -15.44 13.12
CA ARG A 147 6.22 -15.10 11.72
C ARG A 147 6.02 -13.61 11.43
N TRP A 148 4.99 -13.01 12.06
CA TRP A 148 4.77 -11.57 11.97
C TRP A 148 5.91 -10.79 12.62
N ASP A 149 6.36 -11.19 13.81
CA ASP A 149 7.49 -10.55 14.52
C ASP A 149 8.79 -10.68 13.72
N GLU A 150 9.09 -11.88 13.20
CA GLU A 150 10.22 -12.14 12.31
C GLU A 150 10.18 -11.22 11.07
N ARG A 151 9.01 -11.12 10.45
CA ARG A 151 8.79 -10.29 9.25
C ARG A 151 8.98 -8.80 9.53
N MET A 152 8.51 -8.29 10.68
CA MET A 152 8.68 -6.89 11.06
C MET A 152 10.12 -6.56 11.47
N ALA A 153 10.87 -7.55 11.91
CA ALA A 153 12.29 -7.40 12.25
C ALA A 153 13.22 -7.40 11.03
N GLU A 154 12.79 -7.92 9.88
CA GLU A 154 13.59 -7.89 8.65
C GLU A 154 14.02 -6.47 8.30
N SER A 155 15.18 -6.32 7.67
CA SER A 155 15.62 -5.03 7.12
C SER A 155 14.65 -4.56 6.03
N PRO A 156 14.27 -3.29 6.01
CA PRO A 156 13.50 -2.72 4.91
C PRO A 156 14.25 -2.87 3.59
N TRP A 157 13.51 -3.04 2.51
CA TRP A 157 14.09 -3.02 1.17
C TRP A 157 14.71 -1.64 0.91
N PRO A 158 15.93 -1.59 0.38
CA PRO A 158 16.55 -0.32 0.04
C PRO A 158 15.77 0.36 -1.10
N VAL A 159 15.75 1.69 -1.08
CA VAL A 159 15.29 2.46 -2.24
C VAL A 159 16.34 2.28 -3.34
N PRO A 160 15.94 1.92 -4.57
CA PRO A 160 16.89 1.84 -5.68
C PRO A 160 17.59 3.19 -5.89
N ALA A 161 18.90 3.18 -6.15
CA ALA A 161 19.62 4.41 -6.46
C ALA A 161 19.11 5.08 -7.75
N ARG A 162 18.62 4.24 -8.68
CA ARG A 162 18.00 4.65 -9.94
C ARG A 162 17.03 3.57 -10.38
N VAL A 163 15.95 3.98 -11.05
CA VAL A 163 15.06 3.06 -11.79
C VAL A 163 15.50 3.04 -13.25
N PRO A 164 16.03 1.91 -13.79
CA PRO A 164 16.35 1.80 -15.21
C PRO A 164 15.04 1.93 -16.00
N CYS A 165 14.81 3.06 -16.64
CA CYS A 165 13.56 3.31 -17.34
C CYS A 165 13.75 3.35 -18.85
N VAL A 166 12.68 3.11 -19.59
CA VAL A 166 12.59 3.44 -21.00
C VAL A 166 12.58 4.97 -21.11
N SER A 167 13.57 5.54 -21.80
CA SER A 167 13.64 6.98 -22.06
C SER A 167 13.08 7.31 -23.44
N GLY A 168 12.26 8.36 -23.53
CA GLY A 168 11.73 8.86 -24.79
C GLY A 168 10.39 8.26 -25.21
N ARG A 169 10.00 8.50 -26.48
CA ARG A 169 8.77 7.98 -27.08
C ARG A 169 8.97 6.57 -27.59
N VAL A 170 8.21 5.64 -27.07
CA VAL A 170 8.11 4.28 -27.62
C VAL A 170 6.71 4.10 -28.19
N ALA A 171 6.62 3.76 -29.48
CA ALA A 171 5.36 3.58 -30.21
C ALA A 171 4.36 4.76 -30.06
N GLY A 172 4.86 5.99 -30.02
CA GLY A 172 4.05 7.20 -29.88
C GLY A 172 3.63 7.53 -28.45
N TRP A 173 4.05 6.74 -27.47
CA TRP A 173 3.81 6.99 -26.05
C TRP A 173 5.01 7.67 -25.39
N GLU A 174 4.74 8.74 -24.66
CA GLU A 174 5.69 9.31 -23.72
C GLU A 174 5.63 8.50 -22.42
N PHE A 175 6.74 7.82 -22.08
CA PHE A 175 6.96 7.27 -20.76
C PHE A 175 7.60 8.37 -19.91
N GLY A 176 6.82 8.97 -19.04
CA GLY A 176 7.29 10.04 -18.19
C GLY A 176 6.16 10.65 -17.36
N PRO A 177 6.46 11.54 -16.42
CA PRO A 177 5.47 12.08 -15.51
C PRO A 177 4.40 12.89 -16.27
N ARG A 178 3.14 12.69 -15.92
CA ARG A 178 1.99 13.56 -16.19
C ARG A 178 1.07 13.28 -17.36
N VAL A 179 0.87 12.06 -17.84
CA VAL A 179 0.00 11.95 -19.03
C VAL A 179 -1.50 11.96 -18.73
N TRP A 180 -2.02 12.02 -17.46
CA TRP A 180 -3.47 11.86 -17.38
C TRP A 180 -4.23 12.07 -16.10
N LEU A 181 -3.68 12.70 -15.12
CA LEU A 181 -4.46 13.15 -13.95
C LEU A 181 -5.65 14.06 -14.34
N HIS A 182 -5.72 14.52 -15.58
CA HIS A 182 -6.83 15.32 -16.11
C HIS A 182 -8.11 14.55 -16.44
N GLY A 183 -8.09 13.23 -16.49
CA GLY A 183 -9.26 12.42 -16.87
C GLY A 183 -9.86 11.55 -15.76
N TRP A 184 -9.09 11.28 -14.71
CA TRP A 184 -9.56 10.52 -13.56
C TRP A 184 -9.87 11.46 -12.41
N GLY A 185 -11.13 11.54 -12.06
CA GLY A 185 -11.55 12.29 -10.91
C GLY A 185 -11.67 13.81 -11.12
N ALA A 186 -11.70 14.33 -12.35
CA ALA A 186 -12.09 15.73 -12.50
C ALA A 186 -13.54 15.96 -12.01
N GLY A 187 -14.47 15.02 -12.28
CA GLY A 187 -15.79 14.99 -11.70
C GLY A 187 -15.83 14.50 -10.24
N GLU A 188 -14.98 13.55 -9.92
CA GLU A 188 -14.89 12.95 -8.58
C GLU A 188 -14.09 13.84 -7.61
N ARG A 189 -13.06 14.55 -8.08
CA ARG A 189 -12.39 15.61 -7.30
C ARG A 189 -13.33 16.80 -7.05
N SER A 190 -14.10 17.22 -8.03
CA SER A 190 -15.03 18.31 -7.82
C SER A 190 -16.11 17.99 -6.80
N ALA A 191 -16.59 16.74 -6.75
CA ALA A 191 -17.50 16.28 -5.71
C ALA A 191 -16.81 16.18 -4.33
N ALA A 192 -15.54 15.79 -4.29
CA ALA A 192 -14.74 15.73 -3.06
C ALA A 192 -14.31 17.13 -2.59
N GLU A 193 -13.97 18.03 -3.51
CA GLU A 193 -13.60 19.42 -3.24
C GLU A 193 -14.80 20.28 -2.87
N ALA A 194 -15.97 20.00 -3.43
CA ALA A 194 -17.23 20.66 -3.07
C ALA A 194 -17.80 20.21 -1.72
N CYS A 195 -17.29 19.13 -1.15
CA CYS A 195 -17.71 18.68 0.15
C CYS A 195 -17.04 19.55 1.24
N GLU A 196 -17.85 20.15 2.10
CA GLU A 196 -17.40 20.95 3.27
C GLU A 196 -16.42 20.20 4.18
N TRP A 197 -16.39 18.87 4.09
CA TRP A 197 -15.51 17.94 4.78
C TRP A 197 -14.12 17.78 4.11
N SER A 198 -13.89 18.35 2.92
CA SER A 198 -12.65 18.18 2.16
C SER A 198 -11.40 18.65 2.93
N ARG A 199 -11.56 19.69 3.77
CA ARG A 199 -10.48 20.23 4.62
C ARG A 199 -10.10 19.30 5.78
N ALA A 200 -11.02 18.42 6.21
CA ALA A 200 -10.81 17.45 7.28
C ALA A 200 -10.26 16.10 6.76
N TRP A 201 -10.20 15.92 5.45
CA TRP A 201 -9.73 14.66 4.87
C TRP A 201 -8.22 14.55 4.91
N GLN A 202 -7.78 13.36 5.25
CA GLN A 202 -6.37 13.04 5.27
C GLN A 202 -5.82 13.03 3.85
N ARG A 203 -4.72 13.74 3.63
CA ARG A 203 -4.02 13.75 2.34
C ARG A 203 -3.21 12.48 2.18
N GLY A 204 -3.18 11.94 0.94
CA GLY A 204 -2.37 10.79 0.59
C GLY A 204 -0.91 11.13 0.32
N GLY A 205 -0.09 10.09 0.07
CA GLY A 205 1.32 10.18 -0.28
C GLY A 205 2.26 9.60 0.79
N GLU A 206 3.42 9.12 0.35
CA GLU A 206 4.47 8.56 1.23
C GLU A 206 5.03 9.63 2.17
N SER A 207 5.29 10.84 1.64
CA SER A 207 5.76 11.98 2.43
C SER A 207 4.78 12.33 3.55
N ARG A 208 3.47 12.36 3.26
CA ARG A 208 2.42 12.64 4.24
C ARG A 208 2.28 11.53 5.28
N ALA A 209 2.47 10.28 4.87
CA ALA A 209 2.48 9.15 5.79
C ALA A 209 3.63 9.25 6.80
N GLU A 210 4.81 9.64 6.36
CA GLU A 210 5.98 9.85 7.23
C GLU A 210 5.78 11.02 8.21
N GLU A 211 5.27 12.16 7.73
CA GLU A 211 4.91 13.30 8.59
C GLU A 211 3.88 12.89 9.66
N THR A 212 2.85 12.13 9.24
CA THR A 212 1.79 11.62 10.12
C THR A 212 2.36 10.68 11.19
N LEU A 213 3.25 9.76 10.80
CA LEU A 213 3.93 8.86 11.71
C LEU A 213 4.83 9.62 12.68
N ALA A 214 5.65 10.54 12.19
CA ALA A 214 6.55 11.35 13.02
C ALA A 214 5.75 12.18 14.04
N SER A 215 4.67 12.83 13.62
CA SER A 215 3.76 13.56 14.51
C SER A 215 3.17 12.66 15.59
N PHE A 216 2.76 11.44 15.25
CA PHE A 216 2.25 10.47 16.23
C PHE A 216 3.33 10.05 17.21
N LEU A 217 4.52 9.66 16.74
CA LEU A 217 5.59 9.11 17.59
C LEU A 217 6.23 10.15 18.51
N HIS A 218 6.17 11.44 18.20
CA HIS A 218 6.89 12.47 18.93
C HIS A 218 5.99 13.49 19.63
N HIS A 219 4.70 13.61 19.22
CA HIS A 219 3.80 14.64 19.74
C HIS A 219 2.46 14.08 20.19
N ARG A 220 1.66 13.50 19.27
CA ARG A 220 0.26 13.15 19.53
C ARG A 220 0.03 11.86 20.31
N GLY A 221 0.95 10.91 20.20
CA GLY A 221 0.73 9.53 20.66
C GLY A 221 0.93 9.28 22.14
N GLU A 222 1.32 10.28 22.95
CA GLU A 222 1.61 10.07 24.39
C GLU A 222 0.42 9.46 25.13
N ASN A 223 -0.79 9.93 24.86
CA ASN A 223 -2.01 9.49 25.51
C ASN A 223 -2.80 8.46 24.70
N TYR A 224 -2.25 7.93 23.60
CA TYR A 224 -2.95 7.02 22.71
C TYR A 224 -3.69 5.90 23.42
N ARG A 225 -3.07 5.24 24.39
CA ARG A 225 -3.68 4.14 25.15
C ARG A 225 -4.97 4.54 25.87
N ARG A 226 -5.03 5.76 26.38
CA ARG A 226 -6.16 6.28 27.17
C ARG A 226 -7.26 6.86 26.29
N GLU A 227 -6.88 7.46 25.17
CA GLU A 227 -7.75 8.30 24.37
C GLU A 227 -8.22 7.66 23.07
N MET A 228 -7.61 6.56 22.65
CA MET A 228 -7.89 5.92 21.33
C MET A 228 -9.36 5.49 21.13
N SER A 229 -10.12 5.26 22.20
CA SER A 229 -11.53 4.87 22.15
C SER A 229 -12.48 6.05 22.42
N THR A 230 -11.96 7.24 22.68
CA THR A 230 -12.74 8.44 22.97
C THR A 230 -13.10 9.12 21.64
N PRO A 231 -14.40 9.41 21.36
CA PRO A 231 -14.82 9.94 20.05
C PRO A 231 -14.14 11.26 19.67
N VAL A 232 -13.90 12.16 20.63
CA VAL A 232 -13.29 13.47 20.38
C VAL A 232 -11.76 13.39 20.48
N ALA A 233 -11.22 12.99 21.65
CA ALA A 233 -9.77 12.97 21.87
C ALA A 233 -9.05 11.93 20.98
N GLY A 234 -9.72 10.83 20.65
CA GLY A 234 -9.17 9.81 19.75
C GLY A 234 -8.83 10.33 18.37
N PHE A 235 -9.51 11.39 17.89
CA PHE A 235 -9.19 12.01 16.62
C PHE A 235 -7.75 12.54 16.57
N ASP A 236 -7.32 13.18 17.65
CA ASP A 236 -5.98 13.77 17.76
C ASP A 236 -4.94 12.75 18.27
N ALA A 237 -5.30 11.91 19.25
CA ALA A 237 -4.38 10.96 19.87
C ALA A 237 -4.06 9.72 19.00
N CYS A 238 -4.93 9.34 18.04
CA CYS A 238 -4.71 8.20 17.17
C CYS A 238 -3.63 8.46 16.11
N SER A 239 -3.01 7.37 15.64
CA SER A 239 -1.92 7.44 14.66
C SER A 239 -2.34 8.04 13.32
N ARG A 240 -3.59 7.88 12.92
CA ARG A 240 -4.12 8.31 11.63
C ARG A 240 -3.46 7.63 10.41
N LEU A 241 -2.86 6.47 10.61
CA LEU A 241 -2.13 5.73 9.57
C LEU A 241 -2.99 4.73 8.79
N SER A 242 -4.26 4.52 9.16
CA SER A 242 -5.10 3.48 8.54
C SER A 242 -5.24 3.63 7.03
N ALA A 243 -5.51 4.82 6.52
CA ALA A 243 -5.59 5.07 5.09
C ALA A 243 -4.23 4.86 4.39
N HIS A 244 -3.13 5.31 5.00
CA HIS A 244 -1.78 5.12 4.48
C HIS A 244 -1.37 3.65 4.43
N LEU A 245 -1.74 2.85 5.44
CA LEU A 245 -1.50 1.41 5.46
C LEU A 245 -2.39 0.67 4.45
N ALA A 246 -3.65 1.10 4.28
CA ALA A 246 -4.59 0.50 3.35
C ALA A 246 -4.15 0.66 1.88
N TRP A 247 -3.62 1.82 1.51
CA TRP A 247 -3.12 2.10 0.15
C TRP A 247 -1.60 1.96 0.03
N GLY A 248 -0.96 1.56 1.13
CA GLY A 248 0.45 1.23 1.13
C GLY A 248 1.39 2.39 0.83
N SER A 249 0.96 3.63 1.09
CA SER A 249 1.86 4.80 1.05
C SER A 249 2.85 4.82 2.22
N ILE A 250 2.73 3.88 3.15
CA ILE A 250 3.76 3.53 4.13
C ILE A 250 3.76 2.02 4.37
N SER A 251 4.94 1.45 4.57
CA SER A 251 5.08 0.03 4.92
C SER A 251 4.77 -0.19 6.40
N ILE A 252 3.99 -1.22 6.72
CA ILE A 252 3.73 -1.59 8.11
C ILE A 252 5.03 -1.98 8.84
N ARG A 253 6.00 -2.57 8.14
CA ARG A 253 7.33 -2.87 8.68
C ARG A 253 8.09 -1.61 9.05
N SER A 254 8.07 -0.59 8.20
CA SER A 254 8.66 0.73 8.50
C SER A 254 8.02 1.35 9.74
N VAL A 255 6.70 1.28 9.87
CA VAL A 255 5.97 1.76 11.05
C VAL A 255 6.39 0.98 12.30
N ALA A 256 6.40 -0.36 12.24
CA ALA A 256 6.77 -1.21 13.38
C ALA A 256 8.20 -0.91 13.88
N ARG A 257 9.15 -0.74 12.96
CA ARG A 257 10.53 -0.40 13.28
C ARG A 257 10.67 1.01 13.86
N ALA A 258 9.95 1.99 13.32
CA ALA A 258 9.94 3.35 13.88
C ALA A 258 9.39 3.38 15.32
N VAL A 259 8.35 2.59 15.59
CA VAL A 259 7.82 2.40 16.95
C VAL A 259 8.89 1.83 17.88
N GLU A 260 9.58 0.78 17.44
CA GLU A 260 10.62 0.15 18.27
C GLU A 260 11.81 1.09 18.53
N HIS A 261 12.28 1.80 17.51
CA HIS A 261 13.32 2.83 17.70
C HIS A 261 12.90 3.91 18.71
N ARG A 262 11.63 4.36 18.63
CA ARG A 262 11.11 5.34 19.60
C ARG A 262 11.06 4.77 21.02
N ARG A 263 10.65 3.52 21.19
CA ARG A 263 10.64 2.82 22.49
C ARG A 263 12.05 2.71 23.07
N GLU A 264 13.01 2.28 22.28
CA GLU A 264 14.40 2.20 22.70
C GLU A 264 14.98 3.56 23.12
N ALA A 265 14.66 4.62 22.37
CA ALA A 265 15.09 5.97 22.72
C ALA A 265 14.50 6.43 24.07
N LEU A 266 13.22 6.12 24.33
CA LEU A 266 12.57 6.42 25.60
C LEU A 266 13.15 5.63 26.78
N LEU A 267 13.54 4.37 26.56
CA LEU A 267 14.15 3.51 27.57
C LEU A 267 15.58 3.96 27.95
N ARG A 268 16.29 4.57 26.99
CA ARG A 268 17.64 5.13 27.21
C ARG A 268 17.61 6.54 27.81
N GLY A 269 16.49 7.23 27.68
CA GLY A 269 16.31 8.60 28.16
C GLY A 269 15.95 8.70 29.66
N PRO A 270 15.70 9.93 30.15
CA PRO A 270 15.27 10.15 31.52
C PRO A 270 13.99 9.39 31.86
N ARG A 271 13.97 8.76 33.02
CA ARG A 271 12.78 8.08 33.53
C ARG A 271 11.83 9.08 34.18
N GLY A 272 10.55 9.05 33.82
CA GLY A 272 9.51 9.91 34.39
C GLY A 272 8.12 9.51 33.94
N GLY A 273 7.10 10.17 34.45
CA GLY A 273 5.69 9.85 34.14
C GLY A 273 5.34 9.99 32.65
N ALA A 274 5.93 10.95 31.93
CA ALA A 274 5.75 11.09 30.49
C ALA A 274 6.35 9.91 29.73
N SER A 275 7.56 9.48 30.06
CA SER A 275 8.20 8.32 29.42
C SER A 275 7.40 7.03 29.65
N ALA A 276 6.81 6.84 30.84
CA ALA A 276 5.96 5.70 31.13
C ALA A 276 4.69 5.70 30.26
N ARG A 277 3.99 6.86 30.15
CA ARG A 277 2.80 6.98 29.30
C ARG A 277 3.09 6.70 27.83
N TRP A 278 4.20 7.21 27.32
CA TRP A 278 4.66 6.93 25.97
C TRP A 278 4.89 5.44 25.74
N LEU A 279 5.60 4.76 26.65
CA LEU A 279 5.90 3.32 26.53
C LEU A 279 4.63 2.47 26.52
N GLU A 280 3.65 2.79 27.39
CA GLU A 280 2.34 2.13 27.39
C GLU A 280 1.56 2.35 26.08
N SER A 281 1.57 3.57 25.58
CA SER A 281 0.88 3.95 24.36
C SER A 281 1.49 3.30 23.13
N LEU A 282 2.82 3.27 23.02
CA LEU A 282 3.53 2.61 21.93
C LEU A 282 3.34 1.08 21.95
N ALA A 283 3.32 0.46 23.14
CA ALA A 283 3.02 -0.97 23.28
C ALA A 283 1.58 -1.29 22.83
N SER A 284 0.62 -0.43 23.21
CA SER A 284 -0.77 -0.56 22.74
C SER A 284 -0.87 -0.39 21.22
N PHE A 285 -0.17 0.57 20.64
CA PHE A 285 -0.16 0.80 19.19
C PHE A 285 0.49 -0.36 18.43
N GLN A 286 1.60 -0.90 18.93
CA GLN A 286 2.27 -2.07 18.36
C GLN A 286 1.34 -3.30 18.32
N SER A 287 0.54 -3.49 19.38
CA SER A 287 -0.51 -4.51 19.38
C SER A 287 -1.54 -4.28 18.25
N ARG A 288 -1.94 -3.03 18.00
CA ARG A 288 -2.89 -2.70 16.91
C ARG A 288 -2.30 -2.93 15.52
N LEU A 289 -1.00 -2.69 15.31
CA LEU A 289 -0.33 -3.04 14.06
C LEU A 289 -0.37 -4.56 13.81
N ARG A 290 -0.15 -5.36 14.87
CA ARG A 290 -0.30 -6.82 14.76
C ARG A 290 -1.74 -7.23 14.45
N TRP A 291 -2.73 -6.60 15.08
CA TRP A 291 -4.14 -6.84 14.81
C TRP A 291 -4.53 -6.51 13.37
N HIS A 292 -4.00 -5.43 12.80
CA HIS A 292 -4.22 -5.09 11.39
C HIS A 292 -3.88 -6.29 10.49
N CYS A 293 -2.67 -6.84 10.59
CA CYS A 293 -2.28 -8.01 9.81
C CYS A 293 -3.02 -9.30 10.23
N HIS A 294 -3.41 -9.43 11.49
CA HIS A 294 -4.17 -10.58 11.98
C HIS A 294 -5.54 -10.68 11.30
N PHE A 295 -6.26 -9.57 11.16
CA PHE A 295 -7.53 -9.58 10.45
C PHE A 295 -7.37 -9.82 8.95
N MET A 296 -6.33 -9.28 8.33
CA MET A 296 -5.99 -9.59 6.94
C MET A 296 -5.64 -11.08 6.77
N GLN A 297 -4.89 -11.67 7.71
CA GLN A 297 -4.58 -13.10 7.71
C GLN A 297 -5.85 -13.94 7.90
N LYS A 298 -6.78 -13.46 8.72
CA LYS A 298 -8.07 -14.14 8.90
C LYS A 298 -8.88 -14.12 7.59
N LEU A 299 -8.94 -12.99 6.91
CA LEU A 299 -9.58 -12.87 5.59
C LEU A 299 -8.94 -13.81 4.56
N GLU A 300 -7.59 -13.88 4.52
CA GLU A 300 -6.87 -14.80 3.64
C GLU A 300 -7.22 -16.28 3.89
N SER A 301 -7.40 -16.66 5.17
CA SER A 301 -7.71 -18.04 5.56
C SER A 301 -9.20 -18.37 5.47
N GLU A 302 -10.06 -17.38 5.64
CA GLU A 302 -11.53 -17.50 5.71
C GLU A 302 -12.18 -16.38 4.86
N PRO A 303 -12.09 -16.42 3.51
CA PRO A 303 -12.56 -15.32 2.65
C PRO A 303 -14.04 -14.98 2.81
N GLU A 304 -14.85 -15.95 3.28
CA GLU A 304 -16.28 -15.75 3.49
C GLU A 304 -16.62 -14.65 4.51
N ILE A 305 -15.67 -14.27 5.40
CA ILE A 305 -15.91 -13.20 6.39
C ILE A 305 -16.07 -11.82 5.74
N GLU A 306 -15.74 -11.67 4.47
CA GLU A 306 -16.05 -10.48 3.69
C GLU A 306 -17.56 -10.24 3.55
N ARG A 307 -18.36 -11.33 3.55
CA ARG A 307 -19.81 -11.30 3.30
C ARG A 307 -20.65 -11.86 4.43
N ARG A 308 -20.04 -12.49 5.42
CA ARG A 308 -20.70 -13.16 6.53
C ARG A 308 -20.06 -12.77 7.86
N ASN A 309 -20.81 -12.95 8.94
CA ASN A 309 -20.27 -12.70 10.27
C ASN A 309 -19.03 -13.57 10.55
N MET A 310 -18.03 -12.99 11.16
CA MET A 310 -16.81 -13.68 11.56
C MET A 310 -17.09 -14.86 12.50
N HIS A 311 -18.09 -14.72 13.37
CA HIS A 311 -18.61 -15.79 14.21
C HIS A 311 -20.05 -16.12 13.79
N ARG A 312 -20.31 -17.33 13.35
CA ARG A 312 -21.59 -17.77 12.78
C ARG A 312 -22.78 -17.64 13.73
N GLY A 313 -22.55 -17.65 15.04
CA GLY A 313 -23.60 -17.42 16.04
C GLY A 313 -24.26 -16.04 15.95
N TYR A 314 -23.69 -15.11 15.17
CA TYR A 314 -24.29 -13.79 14.91
C TYR A 314 -25.09 -13.73 13.60
N ASP A 315 -25.13 -14.83 12.81
CA ASP A 315 -25.90 -14.87 11.58
C ASP A 315 -27.37 -14.76 11.90
N GLY A 316 -28.07 -13.83 11.24
CA GLY A 316 -29.48 -13.55 11.46
C GLY A 316 -29.87 -12.77 12.72
N LEU A 317 -28.88 -12.29 13.53
CA LEU A 317 -29.17 -11.46 14.71
C LEU A 317 -29.32 -9.96 14.37
N ARG A 318 -28.93 -9.53 13.18
CA ARG A 318 -29.12 -8.17 12.67
C ARG A 318 -29.75 -8.25 11.29
N CYS A 319 -30.91 -7.62 11.16
CA CYS A 319 -31.60 -7.42 9.88
C CYS A 319 -31.11 -6.14 9.25
#